data_8f607ac85de4d9098fd3cd8ba7995005
#
_entry.id   8f607ac85de4d9098fd3cd8ba7995005
#
_cell.length_a   1.000
_cell.length_b   1.000
_cell.length_c   1.000
_cell.angle_alpha   90.00
_cell.angle_beta   90.00
_cell.angle_gamma   90.00
#
_symmetry.space_group_name_H-M   'P 1'
#
loop_
_entity.id
_entity.type
_entity.pdbx_description
1 polymer ?
#
loop_
_entity_poly.entity_id
_entity_poly.type
_entity_poly.pdbx_seq_one_letter_code
_entity_poly.pdbx_strand_id
1 'polypeptide(L)'
;MDDRRAIPIRFGEFVALSAAMMSTQAIAIDAMLPAFPAIVGALKVGNPNHGQWIVTAYMAGLGSGQLVWGVLSDRFGRRPIVLGGIALYVVAALVCGLTKSFEALLAWRFVHGLAAASATVVRSMVRDLYSGRQMARVLSLTFVVFLMVPVLAPSLGQAILWLGSWRYIFIACGVFASIVWCWAFLRLPETLHPEYRLTLDPVHIFRAARLVVLNRISMFYTLAMTVLFGSLIAYVGMVQQIFADVFHRPGIMPGMFALCAGFMGVAAFTNSRLVERLGMRLISHSAILVFIAISALHAAIAALGWEHMWTFVLLQAATMATFSLSVSNFGAMAMEPVGAVAGIGASLQGCISTGAAAVVGAVIGRDFNGSTLPLATGSLWCGLIALGFVLAAERGRLFQQQHAGAG
;
A
#
# COMPACT_ATOMS: atom_id res chain seq x y z
N MET A 1 -0.14 18.45 -34.36
CA MET A 1 -1.53 18.24 -34.74
C MET A 1 -2.23 17.54 -33.59
N ASP A 2 -3.17 18.26 -32.97
CA ASP A 2 -3.81 17.93 -31.71
C ASP A 2 -5.01 16.99 -31.96
N ASP A 3 -4.76 15.70 -32.10
CA ASP A 3 -5.84 14.70 -32.26
C ASP A 3 -6.38 14.33 -30.87
N ARG A 4 -6.90 15.33 -30.14
CA ARG A 4 -7.64 15.09 -28.90
C ARG A 4 -8.97 14.44 -29.26
N ARG A 5 -8.94 13.12 -29.49
CA ARG A 5 -10.19 12.35 -29.54
C ARG A 5 -10.96 12.65 -28.27
N ALA A 6 -12.23 13.00 -28.41
CA ALA A 6 -13.14 13.23 -27.31
C ALA A 6 -13.06 12.01 -26.36
N ILE A 7 -12.58 12.24 -25.15
CA ILE A 7 -12.50 11.18 -24.13
C ILE A 7 -13.93 10.67 -23.94
N PRO A 8 -14.23 9.39 -24.23
CA PRO A 8 -15.62 8.88 -24.27
C PRO A 8 -16.28 8.77 -22.89
N ILE A 9 -15.61 9.23 -21.86
CA ILE A 9 -16.09 9.24 -20.47
C ILE A 9 -15.95 10.67 -19.89
N ARG A 10 -16.94 11.12 -19.11
CA ARG A 10 -16.87 12.41 -18.43
C ARG A 10 -15.75 12.44 -17.40
N PHE A 11 -15.07 13.59 -17.25
CA PHE A 11 -13.95 13.76 -16.30
C PHE A 11 -14.29 13.26 -14.88
N GLY A 12 -15.41 13.72 -14.30
CA GLY A 12 -15.82 13.30 -12.95
C GLY A 12 -16.12 11.80 -12.84
N GLU A 13 -16.70 11.22 -13.89
CA GLU A 13 -16.99 9.79 -13.96
C GLU A 13 -15.69 8.97 -14.03
N PHE A 14 -14.71 9.40 -14.82
CA PHE A 14 -13.40 8.74 -14.91
C PHE A 14 -12.66 8.79 -13.56
N VAL A 15 -12.68 9.94 -12.88
CA VAL A 15 -12.09 10.09 -11.53
C VAL A 15 -12.76 9.15 -10.54
N ALA A 16 -14.10 9.11 -10.51
CA ALA A 16 -14.86 8.26 -9.60
C ALA A 16 -14.61 6.77 -9.86
N LEU A 17 -14.60 6.36 -11.14
CA LEU A 17 -14.31 4.98 -11.53
C LEU A 17 -12.86 4.60 -11.18
N SER A 18 -11.90 5.47 -11.44
CA SER A 18 -10.48 5.28 -11.08
C SER A 18 -10.31 5.11 -9.57
N ALA A 19 -10.97 5.95 -8.79
CA ALA A 19 -10.95 5.86 -7.34
C ALA A 19 -11.60 4.56 -6.83
N ALA A 20 -12.74 4.16 -7.41
CA ALA A 20 -13.41 2.90 -7.05
C ALA A 20 -12.52 1.67 -7.36
N MET A 21 -11.87 1.64 -8.53
CA MET A 21 -10.93 0.58 -8.88
C MET A 21 -9.73 0.51 -7.91
N MET A 22 -9.13 1.65 -7.55
CA MET A 22 -8.03 1.68 -6.60
C MET A 22 -8.47 1.31 -5.18
N SER A 23 -9.69 1.65 -4.79
CA SER A 23 -10.25 1.34 -3.47
C SER A 23 -10.42 -0.16 -3.23
N THR A 24 -10.56 -0.99 -4.27
CA THR A 24 -10.65 -2.45 -4.12
C THR A 24 -9.44 -3.03 -3.39
N GLN A 25 -8.23 -2.45 -3.57
CA GLN A 25 -7.01 -2.90 -2.91
C GLN A 25 -7.06 -2.70 -1.39
N ALA A 26 -7.43 -1.50 -0.94
CA ALA A 26 -7.41 -1.14 0.47
C ALA A 26 -8.60 -1.76 1.23
N ILE A 27 -9.80 -1.78 0.65
CA ILE A 27 -11.00 -2.39 1.26
C ILE A 27 -10.74 -3.85 1.62
N ALA A 28 -10.08 -4.61 0.74
CA ALA A 28 -9.78 -6.02 0.97
C ALA A 28 -8.84 -6.28 2.14
N ILE A 29 -8.08 -5.28 2.57
CA ILE A 29 -7.18 -5.37 3.73
C ILE A 29 -7.91 -4.86 4.97
N ASP A 30 -8.35 -3.61 4.91
CA ASP A 30 -8.75 -2.85 6.08
C ASP A 30 -10.11 -3.30 6.63
N ALA A 31 -11.06 -3.69 5.76
CA ALA A 31 -12.37 -4.20 6.19
C ALA A 31 -12.28 -5.54 6.95
N MET A 32 -11.18 -6.27 6.77
CA MET A 32 -11.00 -7.58 7.38
C MET A 32 -10.35 -7.53 8.77
N LEU A 33 -9.72 -6.41 9.14
CA LEU A 33 -8.98 -6.28 10.40
C LEU A 33 -9.81 -6.67 11.64
N PRO A 34 -11.06 -6.22 11.82
CA PRO A 34 -11.86 -6.61 12.96
C PRO A 34 -12.27 -8.10 12.96
N ALA A 35 -12.15 -8.79 11.83
CA ALA A 35 -12.57 -10.18 11.67
C ALA A 35 -11.50 -11.22 12.04
N PHE A 36 -10.24 -10.83 12.27
CA PHE A 36 -9.16 -11.79 12.51
C PHE A 36 -9.45 -12.78 13.65
N PRO A 37 -9.93 -12.38 14.83
CA PRO A 37 -10.25 -13.34 15.88
C PRO A 37 -11.32 -14.34 15.46
N ALA A 38 -12.35 -13.89 14.74
CA ALA A 38 -13.43 -14.73 14.25
C ALA A 38 -12.94 -15.75 13.19
N ILE A 39 -12.03 -15.34 12.30
CA ILE A 39 -11.41 -16.21 11.28
C ILE A 39 -10.53 -17.26 11.95
N VAL A 40 -9.63 -16.84 12.84
CA VAL A 40 -8.71 -17.71 13.57
C VAL A 40 -9.48 -18.76 14.38
N GLY A 41 -10.53 -18.35 15.10
CA GLY A 41 -11.38 -19.24 15.85
C GLY A 41 -12.18 -20.22 14.97
N ALA A 42 -12.80 -19.72 13.89
CA ALA A 42 -13.62 -20.54 12.98
C ALA A 42 -12.81 -21.58 12.21
N LEU A 43 -11.56 -21.24 11.83
CA LEU A 43 -10.64 -22.13 11.10
C LEU A 43 -9.70 -22.91 12.02
N LYS A 44 -9.89 -22.81 13.36
CA LYS A 44 -9.13 -23.55 14.39
C LYS A 44 -7.62 -23.40 14.23
N VAL A 45 -7.15 -22.17 14.01
CA VAL A 45 -5.73 -21.86 13.86
C VAL A 45 -5.06 -21.98 15.23
N GLY A 46 -4.05 -22.84 15.35
CA GLY A 46 -3.42 -23.16 16.65
C GLY A 46 -2.70 -22.00 17.31
N ASN A 47 -2.14 -21.06 16.52
CA ASN A 47 -1.51 -19.85 17.03
C ASN A 47 -2.27 -18.60 16.53
N PRO A 48 -2.83 -17.78 17.44
CA PRO A 48 -3.57 -16.56 17.08
C PRO A 48 -2.76 -15.58 16.22
N ASN A 49 -1.43 -15.52 16.40
CA ASN A 49 -0.56 -14.64 15.61
C ASN A 49 -0.53 -15.01 14.12
N HIS A 50 -0.88 -16.23 13.76
CA HIS A 50 -0.98 -16.63 12.37
C HIS A 50 -2.12 -15.90 11.63
N GLY A 51 -3.08 -15.30 12.32
CA GLY A 51 -4.09 -14.43 11.71
C GLY A 51 -3.50 -13.31 10.87
N GLN A 52 -2.32 -12.81 11.23
CA GLN A 52 -1.60 -11.78 10.48
C GLN A 52 -1.13 -12.26 9.08
N TRP A 53 -0.96 -13.57 8.89
CA TRP A 53 -0.58 -14.14 7.59
C TRP A 53 -1.65 -13.92 6.52
N ILE A 54 -2.89 -13.65 6.92
CA ILE A 54 -3.98 -13.31 6.01
C ILE A 54 -3.66 -12.00 5.26
N VAL A 55 -3.09 -11.00 5.95
CA VAL A 55 -2.61 -9.75 5.33
C VAL A 55 -1.33 -10.01 4.54
N THR A 56 -0.39 -10.74 5.14
CA THR A 56 0.90 -11.06 4.52
C THR A 56 0.73 -11.76 3.17
N ALA A 57 -0.12 -12.78 3.09
CA ALA A 57 -0.41 -13.52 1.85
C ALA A 57 -1.01 -12.60 0.78
N TYR A 58 -1.97 -11.73 1.16
CA TYR A 58 -2.55 -10.76 0.25
C TYR A 58 -1.50 -9.76 -0.26
N MET A 59 -0.66 -9.22 0.62
CA MET A 59 0.38 -8.26 0.26
C MET A 59 1.47 -8.87 -0.61
N ALA A 60 1.84 -10.13 -0.36
CA ALA A 60 2.77 -10.86 -1.22
C ALA A 60 2.19 -11.03 -2.64
N GLY A 61 0.90 -11.37 -2.74
CA GLY A 61 0.18 -11.43 -4.01
C GLY A 61 0.12 -10.07 -4.69
N LEU A 62 -0.22 -9.01 -3.94
CA LEU A 62 -0.29 -7.64 -4.45
C LEU A 62 1.06 -7.17 -5.00
N GLY A 63 2.15 -7.39 -4.27
CA GLY A 63 3.49 -7.06 -4.72
C GLY A 63 3.87 -7.80 -6.02
N SER A 64 3.68 -9.11 -6.06
CA SER A 64 3.95 -9.93 -7.25
C SER A 64 3.11 -9.51 -8.44
N GLY A 65 1.84 -9.19 -8.21
CA GLY A 65 0.90 -8.77 -9.25
C GLY A 65 1.26 -7.43 -9.89
N GLN A 66 1.87 -6.49 -9.16
CA GLN A 66 2.25 -5.18 -9.73
C GLN A 66 3.22 -5.34 -10.91
N LEU A 67 4.16 -6.27 -10.81
CA LEU A 67 5.09 -6.55 -11.91
C LEU A 67 4.35 -7.22 -13.10
N VAL A 68 3.50 -8.19 -12.80
CA VAL A 68 2.78 -8.96 -13.83
C VAL A 68 1.80 -8.07 -14.60
N TRP A 69 0.90 -7.36 -13.91
CA TRP A 69 -0.13 -6.56 -14.55
C TRP A 69 0.44 -5.33 -15.26
N GLY A 70 1.53 -4.74 -14.77
CA GLY A 70 2.22 -3.64 -15.44
C GLY A 70 2.65 -4.05 -16.85
N VAL A 71 3.45 -5.12 -16.95
CA VAL A 71 3.99 -5.63 -18.22
C VAL A 71 2.86 -6.11 -19.16
N LEU A 72 1.89 -6.85 -18.63
CA LEU A 72 0.76 -7.33 -19.45
C LEU A 72 -0.08 -6.19 -20.00
N SER A 73 -0.28 -5.11 -19.23
CA SER A 73 -1.07 -3.97 -19.67
C SER A 73 -0.40 -3.15 -20.76
N ASP A 74 0.93 -3.10 -20.79
CA ASP A 74 1.70 -2.46 -21.86
C ASP A 74 1.62 -3.25 -23.19
N ARG A 75 1.39 -4.55 -23.09
CA ARG A 75 1.28 -5.43 -24.27
C ARG A 75 -0.14 -5.56 -24.81
N PHE A 76 -1.08 -5.92 -23.93
CA PHE A 76 -2.43 -6.32 -24.33
C PHE A 76 -3.44 -5.16 -24.30
N GLY A 77 -3.04 -4.01 -23.77
CA GLY A 77 -3.92 -2.85 -23.56
C GLY A 77 -4.34 -2.73 -22.08
N ARG A 78 -4.75 -1.52 -21.71
CA ARG A 78 -5.07 -1.21 -20.31
C ARG A 78 -6.40 -1.82 -19.89
N ARG A 79 -7.43 -1.60 -20.72
CA ARG A 79 -8.81 -2.01 -20.42
C ARG A 79 -8.97 -3.52 -20.20
N PRO A 80 -8.53 -4.43 -21.10
CA PRO A 80 -8.72 -5.86 -20.93
C PRO A 80 -7.98 -6.38 -19.68
N ILE A 81 -6.82 -5.82 -19.37
CA ILE A 81 -6.03 -6.22 -18.20
C ILE A 81 -6.70 -5.79 -16.89
N VAL A 82 -7.21 -4.57 -16.81
CA VAL A 82 -7.95 -4.11 -15.62
C VAL A 82 -9.23 -4.93 -15.42
N LEU A 83 -10.00 -5.16 -16.49
CA LEU A 83 -11.23 -5.96 -16.41
C LEU A 83 -10.94 -7.42 -16.01
N GLY A 84 -9.92 -8.05 -16.61
CA GLY A 84 -9.50 -9.40 -16.24
C GLY A 84 -9.02 -9.50 -14.80
N GLY A 85 -8.26 -8.51 -14.35
CA GLY A 85 -7.78 -8.46 -12.96
C GLY A 85 -8.91 -8.28 -11.95
N ILE A 86 -9.87 -7.37 -12.20
CA ILE A 86 -11.03 -7.19 -11.31
C ILE A 86 -11.93 -8.44 -11.33
N ALA A 87 -12.12 -9.09 -12.49
CA ALA A 87 -12.86 -10.36 -12.54
C ALA A 87 -12.20 -11.45 -11.70
N LEU A 88 -10.87 -11.60 -11.80
CA LEU A 88 -10.11 -12.53 -10.95
C LEU A 88 -10.22 -12.16 -9.46
N TYR A 89 -10.22 -10.84 -9.14
CA TYR A 89 -10.43 -10.37 -7.77
C TYR A 89 -11.79 -10.82 -7.23
N VAL A 90 -12.87 -10.66 -8.01
CA VAL A 90 -14.22 -11.10 -7.62
C VAL A 90 -14.24 -12.59 -7.31
N VAL A 91 -13.70 -13.42 -8.21
CA VAL A 91 -13.61 -14.87 -8.00
C VAL A 91 -12.82 -15.19 -6.73
N ALA A 92 -11.64 -14.59 -6.57
CA ALA A 92 -10.79 -14.85 -5.41
C ALA A 92 -11.46 -14.41 -4.09
N ALA A 93 -12.14 -13.27 -4.09
CA ALA A 93 -12.89 -12.80 -2.92
C ALA A 93 -13.99 -13.79 -2.53
N LEU A 94 -14.82 -14.22 -3.48
CA LEU A 94 -15.89 -15.19 -3.21
C LEU A 94 -15.34 -16.53 -2.71
N VAL A 95 -14.26 -17.03 -3.32
CA VAL A 95 -13.64 -18.28 -2.86
C VAL A 95 -13.04 -18.13 -1.47
N CYS A 96 -12.40 -17.01 -1.13
CA CYS A 96 -11.96 -16.74 0.24
C CYS A 96 -13.12 -16.88 1.25
N GLY A 97 -14.30 -16.35 0.92
CA GLY A 97 -15.49 -16.47 1.76
C GLY A 97 -16.01 -17.91 1.90
N LEU A 98 -15.70 -18.79 0.97
CA LEU A 98 -16.16 -20.20 0.95
C LEU A 98 -15.14 -21.18 1.54
N THR A 99 -13.90 -20.74 1.83
CA THR A 99 -12.83 -21.62 2.34
C THR A 99 -13.18 -22.23 3.70
N LYS A 100 -12.73 -23.48 3.91
CA LYS A 100 -12.92 -24.26 5.14
C LYS A 100 -11.60 -24.55 5.86
N SER A 101 -10.45 -24.30 5.26
CA SER A 101 -9.12 -24.42 5.88
C SER A 101 -8.36 -23.10 5.82
N PHE A 102 -7.46 -22.89 6.77
CA PHE A 102 -6.65 -21.69 6.85
C PHE A 102 -5.64 -21.60 5.69
N GLU A 103 -5.04 -22.71 5.32
CA GLU A 103 -4.08 -22.82 4.21
C GLU A 103 -4.75 -22.45 2.87
N ALA A 104 -5.97 -22.95 2.62
CA ALA A 104 -6.72 -22.58 1.44
C ALA A 104 -7.08 -21.08 1.45
N LEU A 105 -7.44 -20.53 2.61
CA LEU A 105 -7.66 -19.08 2.74
C LEU A 105 -6.40 -18.31 2.38
N LEU A 106 -5.22 -18.68 2.89
CA LEU A 106 -3.95 -18.00 2.58
C LEU A 106 -3.62 -18.07 1.09
N ALA A 107 -3.77 -19.25 0.47
CA ALA A 107 -3.53 -19.42 -0.97
C ALA A 107 -4.46 -18.50 -1.80
N TRP A 108 -5.75 -18.47 -1.49
CA TRP A 108 -6.69 -17.60 -2.19
C TRP A 108 -6.52 -16.12 -1.84
N ARG A 109 -6.02 -15.78 -0.65
CA ARG A 109 -5.63 -14.42 -0.30
C ARG A 109 -4.45 -13.95 -1.15
N PHE A 110 -3.47 -14.81 -1.45
CA PHE A 110 -2.39 -14.50 -2.38
C PHE A 110 -2.96 -14.20 -3.78
N VAL A 111 -3.84 -15.06 -4.31
CA VAL A 111 -4.50 -14.82 -5.61
C VAL A 111 -5.33 -13.54 -5.59
N HIS A 112 -6.04 -13.27 -4.51
CA HIS A 112 -6.84 -12.07 -4.31
C HIS A 112 -5.98 -10.79 -4.35
N GLY A 113 -4.81 -10.80 -3.68
CA GLY A 113 -3.84 -9.72 -3.72
C GLY A 113 -3.23 -9.54 -5.12
N LEU A 114 -2.84 -10.65 -5.76
CA LEU A 114 -2.33 -10.62 -7.13
C LEU A 114 -3.34 -9.98 -8.09
N ALA A 115 -4.59 -10.35 -7.99
CA ALA A 115 -5.68 -9.78 -8.80
C ALA A 115 -5.90 -8.29 -8.50
N ALA A 116 -5.88 -7.89 -7.22
CA ALA A 116 -6.03 -6.51 -6.79
C ALA A 116 -4.96 -5.57 -7.37
N ALA A 117 -3.75 -6.10 -7.61
CA ALA A 117 -2.67 -5.33 -8.21
C ALA A 117 -2.99 -4.78 -9.60
N SER A 118 -3.99 -5.33 -10.31
CA SER A 118 -4.45 -4.80 -11.61
C SER A 118 -4.93 -3.34 -11.52
N ALA A 119 -5.41 -2.90 -10.35
CA ALA A 119 -5.80 -1.51 -10.14
C ALA A 119 -4.63 -0.51 -10.22
N THR A 120 -3.38 -0.96 -10.13
CA THR A 120 -2.20 -0.08 -10.34
C THR A 120 -2.12 0.41 -11.79
N VAL A 121 -2.68 -0.33 -12.75
CA VAL A 121 -2.76 0.05 -14.17
C VAL A 121 -3.56 1.34 -14.36
N VAL A 122 -4.49 1.66 -13.46
CA VAL A 122 -5.27 2.90 -13.49
C VAL A 122 -4.38 4.14 -13.54
N ARG A 123 -3.23 4.14 -12.83
CA ARG A 123 -2.27 5.26 -12.89
C ARG A 123 -1.69 5.45 -14.28
N SER A 124 -1.44 4.36 -15.01
CA SER A 124 -1.00 4.41 -16.40
C SER A 124 -2.10 4.95 -17.31
N MET A 125 -3.37 4.53 -17.10
CA MET A 125 -4.52 5.06 -17.84
C MET A 125 -4.69 6.58 -17.65
N VAL A 126 -4.50 7.07 -16.42
CA VAL A 126 -4.53 8.52 -16.16
C VAL A 126 -3.44 9.23 -16.96
N ARG A 127 -2.23 8.68 -17.03
CA ARG A 127 -1.10 9.24 -17.79
C ARG A 127 -1.34 9.17 -19.29
N ASP A 128 -2.00 8.14 -19.78
CA ASP A 128 -2.32 7.97 -21.19
C ASP A 128 -3.36 9.01 -21.68
N LEU A 129 -4.30 9.41 -20.80
CA LEU A 129 -5.41 10.32 -21.14
C LEU A 129 -5.15 11.80 -20.79
N TYR A 130 -4.34 12.05 -19.78
CA TYR A 130 -4.14 13.40 -19.21
C TYR A 130 -2.66 13.74 -19.09
N SER A 131 -2.32 15.02 -19.26
CA SER A 131 -0.98 15.54 -19.09
C SER A 131 -0.96 16.78 -18.17
N GLY A 132 0.21 17.12 -17.63
CA GLY A 132 0.42 18.34 -16.86
C GLY A 132 -0.58 18.51 -15.71
N ARG A 133 -1.20 19.70 -15.62
CA ARG A 133 -2.12 20.06 -14.51
C ARG A 133 -3.36 19.18 -14.42
N GLN A 134 -3.89 18.71 -15.56
CA GLN A 134 -5.07 17.85 -15.57
C GLN A 134 -4.74 16.47 -14.99
N MET A 135 -3.61 15.88 -15.35
CA MET A 135 -3.13 14.62 -14.79
C MET A 135 -2.96 14.73 -13.26
N ALA A 136 -2.30 15.80 -12.79
CA ALA A 136 -2.14 16.04 -11.36
C ALA A 136 -3.49 16.15 -10.63
N ARG A 137 -4.47 16.83 -11.25
CA ARG A 137 -5.82 16.96 -10.70
C ARG A 137 -6.54 15.62 -10.57
N VAL A 138 -6.50 14.77 -11.62
CA VAL A 138 -7.11 13.42 -11.57
C VAL A 138 -6.47 12.59 -10.48
N LEU A 139 -5.13 12.52 -10.43
CA LEU A 139 -4.41 11.73 -9.42
C LEU A 139 -4.70 12.21 -8.00
N SER A 140 -4.73 13.53 -7.78
CA SER A 140 -5.06 14.10 -6.47
C SER A 140 -6.46 13.76 -6.01
N LEU A 141 -7.46 13.91 -6.88
CA LEU A 141 -8.86 13.59 -6.55
C LEU A 141 -9.03 12.09 -6.28
N THR A 142 -8.42 11.24 -7.09
CA THR A 142 -8.42 9.78 -6.89
C THR A 142 -7.76 9.41 -5.57
N PHE A 143 -6.65 10.08 -5.22
CA PHE A 143 -5.93 9.83 -3.97
C PHE A 143 -6.72 10.27 -2.73
N VAL A 144 -7.46 11.39 -2.79
CA VAL A 144 -8.34 11.83 -1.70
C VAL A 144 -9.39 10.75 -1.38
N VAL A 145 -10.03 10.19 -2.40
CA VAL A 145 -11.00 9.09 -2.22
C VAL A 145 -10.29 7.84 -1.65
N PHE A 146 -9.11 7.49 -2.18
CA PHE A 146 -8.33 6.37 -1.67
C PHE A 146 -7.97 6.51 -0.19
N LEU A 147 -7.63 7.72 0.28
CA LEU A 147 -7.34 7.99 1.69
C LEU A 147 -8.54 7.80 2.63
N MET A 148 -9.77 7.92 2.11
CA MET A 148 -10.98 7.68 2.91
C MET A 148 -11.19 6.17 3.20
N VAL A 149 -10.61 5.29 2.38
CA VAL A 149 -10.83 3.85 2.52
C VAL A 149 -10.29 3.30 3.84
N PRO A 150 -9.04 3.52 4.25
CA PRO A 150 -8.54 3.04 5.55
C PRO A 150 -9.31 3.62 6.75
N VAL A 151 -9.92 4.81 6.58
CA VAL A 151 -10.74 5.43 7.62
C VAL A 151 -12.09 4.71 7.78
N LEU A 152 -12.72 4.32 6.68
CA LEU A 152 -14.08 3.77 6.67
C LEU A 152 -14.13 2.24 6.67
N ALA A 153 -13.16 1.57 6.01
CA ALA A 153 -13.23 0.14 5.77
C ALA A 153 -13.24 -0.73 7.05
N PRO A 154 -12.45 -0.45 8.10
CA PRO A 154 -12.55 -1.24 9.33
C PRO A 154 -13.91 -1.10 10.02
N SER A 155 -14.51 0.10 9.99
CA SER A 155 -15.85 0.33 10.54
C SER A 155 -16.92 -0.41 9.76
N LEU A 156 -16.81 -0.45 8.43
CA LEU A 156 -17.71 -1.25 7.57
C LEU A 156 -17.52 -2.75 7.84
N GLY A 157 -16.26 -3.21 7.99
CA GLY A 157 -15.97 -4.59 8.36
C GLY A 157 -16.59 -4.99 9.70
N GLN A 158 -16.47 -4.11 10.70
CA GLN A 158 -17.12 -4.32 12.01
C GLN A 158 -18.65 -4.37 11.90
N ALA A 159 -19.25 -3.48 11.12
CA ALA A 159 -20.69 -3.48 10.89
C ALA A 159 -21.17 -4.77 10.19
N ILE A 160 -20.42 -5.29 9.24
CA ILE A 160 -20.71 -6.56 8.58
C ILE A 160 -20.61 -7.73 9.57
N LEU A 161 -19.64 -7.70 10.49
CA LEU A 161 -19.53 -8.73 11.53
C LEU A 161 -20.75 -8.78 12.47
N TRP A 162 -21.41 -7.66 12.72
CA TRP A 162 -22.67 -7.65 13.50
C TRP A 162 -23.82 -8.36 12.78
N LEU A 163 -23.75 -8.50 11.44
CA LEU A 163 -24.73 -9.26 10.66
C LEU A 163 -24.48 -10.78 10.71
N GLY A 164 -23.31 -11.21 11.24
CA GLY A 164 -23.02 -12.63 11.45
C GLY A 164 -21.61 -13.06 11.11
N SER A 165 -21.41 -13.77 10.00
CA SER A 165 -20.15 -14.42 9.67
C SER A 165 -19.10 -13.49 9.06
N TRP A 166 -17.83 -13.66 9.44
CA TRP A 166 -16.70 -13.04 8.80
C TRP A 166 -16.65 -13.25 7.27
N ARG A 167 -17.28 -14.32 6.77
CA ARG A 167 -17.38 -14.63 5.34
C ARG A 167 -18.10 -13.55 4.55
N TYR A 168 -19.03 -12.85 5.19
CA TYR A 168 -19.78 -11.76 4.56
C TYR A 168 -18.88 -10.57 4.16
N ILE A 169 -17.73 -10.38 4.81
CA ILE A 169 -16.76 -9.34 4.42
C ILE A 169 -16.18 -9.66 3.04
N PHE A 170 -15.81 -10.92 2.79
CA PHE A 170 -15.31 -11.33 1.47
C PHE A 170 -16.40 -11.23 0.39
N ILE A 171 -17.62 -11.62 0.72
CA ILE A 171 -18.78 -11.50 -0.18
C ILE A 171 -19.02 -10.01 -0.49
N ALA A 172 -18.97 -9.12 0.50
CA ALA A 172 -19.14 -7.68 0.30
C ALA A 172 -18.01 -7.10 -0.58
N CYS A 173 -16.75 -7.52 -0.40
CA CYS A 173 -15.65 -7.17 -1.29
C CYS A 173 -15.91 -7.65 -2.73
N GLY A 174 -16.39 -8.87 -2.90
CA GLY A 174 -16.76 -9.43 -4.20
C GLY A 174 -17.90 -8.68 -4.87
N VAL A 175 -18.95 -8.35 -4.12
CA VAL A 175 -20.10 -7.56 -4.62
C VAL A 175 -19.65 -6.17 -5.02
N PHE A 176 -18.87 -5.46 -4.17
CA PHE A 176 -18.34 -4.14 -4.51
C PHE A 176 -17.50 -4.19 -5.79
N ALA A 177 -16.57 -5.15 -5.88
CA ALA A 177 -15.74 -5.32 -7.07
C ALA A 177 -16.57 -5.69 -8.31
N SER A 178 -17.64 -6.45 -8.18
CA SER A 178 -18.56 -6.77 -9.29
C SER A 178 -19.26 -5.52 -9.81
N ILE A 179 -19.70 -4.62 -8.92
CA ILE A 179 -20.30 -3.34 -9.30
C ILE A 179 -19.25 -2.49 -10.04
N VAL A 180 -18.04 -2.41 -9.53
CA VAL A 180 -16.92 -1.68 -10.17
C VAL A 180 -16.57 -2.31 -11.52
N TRP A 181 -16.57 -3.63 -11.62
CA TRP A 181 -16.32 -4.35 -12.86
C TRP A 181 -17.39 -4.05 -13.92
N CYS A 182 -18.67 -4.13 -13.56
CA CYS A 182 -19.78 -3.80 -14.46
C CYS A 182 -19.67 -2.34 -14.94
N TRP A 183 -19.38 -1.41 -14.03
CA TRP A 183 -19.19 0.00 -14.40
C TRP A 183 -18.00 0.18 -15.32
N ALA A 184 -16.85 -0.42 -15.01
CA ALA A 184 -15.67 -0.37 -15.87
C ALA A 184 -15.93 -1.04 -17.23
N PHE A 185 -16.62 -2.18 -17.27
CA PHE A 185 -16.96 -2.88 -18.51
C PHE A 185 -17.78 -2.00 -19.44
N LEU A 186 -18.75 -1.27 -18.92
CA LEU A 186 -19.65 -0.42 -19.71
C LEU A 186 -19.02 0.92 -20.11
N ARG A 187 -18.13 1.49 -19.27
CA ARG A 187 -17.73 2.90 -19.38
C ARG A 187 -16.24 3.13 -19.57
N LEU A 188 -15.37 2.18 -19.17
CA LEU A 188 -13.94 2.37 -19.27
C LEU A 188 -13.46 2.26 -20.72
N PRO A 189 -12.83 3.30 -21.31
CA PRO A 189 -12.25 3.22 -22.65
C PRO A 189 -10.92 2.48 -22.62
N GLU A 190 -10.48 1.97 -23.80
CA GLU A 190 -9.07 1.62 -23.98
C GLU A 190 -8.26 2.91 -24.11
N THR A 191 -7.20 3.01 -23.31
CA THR A 191 -6.38 4.22 -23.26
C THR A 191 -5.03 4.06 -23.94
N LEU A 192 -4.56 2.81 -24.11
CA LEU A 192 -3.32 2.53 -24.80
C LEU A 192 -3.55 2.44 -26.31
N HIS A 193 -2.95 3.37 -27.05
CA HIS A 193 -3.00 3.33 -28.51
C HIS A 193 -2.29 2.08 -29.05
N PRO A 194 -2.83 1.38 -30.08
CA PRO A 194 -2.22 0.16 -30.62
C PRO A 194 -0.75 0.31 -31.02
N GLU A 195 -0.36 1.48 -31.49
CA GLU A 195 1.02 1.81 -31.89
C GLU A 195 2.00 1.88 -30.72
N TYR A 196 1.51 2.14 -29.50
CA TYR A 196 2.33 2.22 -28.30
C TYR A 196 2.38 0.90 -27.50
N ARG A 197 1.79 -0.16 -28.04
CA ARG A 197 1.86 -1.49 -27.43
C ARG A 197 3.27 -2.04 -27.53
N LEU A 198 3.86 -2.31 -26.38
CA LEU A 198 5.20 -2.86 -26.31
C LEU A 198 5.21 -4.36 -26.66
N THR A 199 6.24 -4.80 -27.34
CA THR A 199 6.52 -6.24 -27.46
C THR A 199 7.02 -6.74 -26.11
N LEU A 200 6.57 -7.96 -25.71
CA LEU A 200 7.15 -8.64 -24.55
C LEU A 200 8.54 -9.14 -24.94
N ASP A 201 9.51 -8.24 -24.93
CA ASP A 201 10.91 -8.61 -25.10
C ASP A 201 11.54 -8.85 -23.70
N PRO A 202 11.77 -10.12 -23.31
CA PRO A 202 12.35 -10.44 -22.02
C PRO A 202 13.73 -9.80 -21.82
N VAL A 203 14.48 -9.60 -22.91
CA VAL A 203 15.82 -8.98 -22.85
C VAL A 203 15.70 -7.50 -22.50
N HIS A 204 14.74 -6.81 -23.11
CA HIS A 204 14.48 -5.40 -22.80
C HIS A 204 14.00 -5.23 -21.35
N ILE A 205 13.04 -6.04 -20.90
CA ILE A 205 12.53 -6.02 -19.54
C ILE A 205 13.67 -6.30 -18.54
N PHE A 206 14.50 -7.30 -18.81
CA PHE A 206 15.64 -7.64 -17.95
C PHE A 206 16.66 -6.51 -17.89
N ARG A 207 17.00 -5.90 -19.04
CA ARG A 207 17.94 -4.75 -19.09
C ARG A 207 17.40 -3.57 -18.29
N ALA A 208 16.12 -3.23 -18.45
CA ALA A 208 15.49 -2.15 -17.70
C ALA A 208 15.45 -2.46 -16.19
N ALA A 209 15.07 -3.67 -15.80
CA ALA A 209 15.10 -4.09 -14.40
C ALA A 209 16.51 -4.04 -13.81
N ARG A 210 17.52 -4.53 -14.57
CA ARG A 210 18.93 -4.45 -14.16
C ARG A 210 19.40 -3.01 -13.95
N LEU A 211 18.97 -2.07 -14.81
CA LEU A 211 19.28 -0.63 -14.66
C LEU A 211 18.74 -0.10 -13.33
N VAL A 212 17.51 -0.41 -12.98
CA VAL A 212 16.87 0.00 -11.71
C VAL A 212 17.59 -0.60 -10.51
N VAL A 213 17.85 -1.91 -10.53
CA VAL A 213 18.49 -2.65 -9.41
C VAL A 213 19.93 -2.23 -9.19
N LEU A 214 20.69 -1.96 -10.26
CA LEU A 214 22.09 -1.53 -10.16
C LEU A 214 22.22 -0.04 -9.86
N ASN A 215 21.16 0.77 -10.04
CA ASN A 215 21.22 2.16 -9.67
C ASN A 215 21.16 2.31 -8.15
N ARG A 216 22.24 2.81 -7.57
CA ARG A 216 22.39 2.93 -6.12
C ARG A 216 21.28 3.75 -5.47
N ILE A 217 20.98 4.94 -6.00
CA ILE A 217 19.96 5.82 -5.45
C ILE A 217 18.58 5.15 -5.52
N SER A 218 18.21 4.64 -6.72
CA SER A 218 16.95 3.95 -6.92
C SER A 218 16.78 2.77 -5.96
N MET A 219 17.78 1.88 -5.86
CA MET A 219 17.66 0.66 -5.06
C MET A 219 17.64 0.95 -3.56
N PHE A 220 18.57 1.76 -3.06
CA PHE A 220 18.63 2.02 -1.61
C PHE A 220 17.42 2.82 -1.10
N TYR A 221 16.88 3.79 -1.86
CA TYR A 221 15.64 4.44 -1.47
C TYR A 221 14.42 3.50 -1.56
N THR A 222 14.39 2.59 -2.55
CA THR A 222 13.37 1.54 -2.60
C THR A 222 13.45 0.63 -1.37
N LEU A 223 14.64 0.20 -0.96
CA LEU A 223 14.83 -0.62 0.24
C LEU A 223 14.48 0.14 1.53
N ALA A 224 14.86 1.41 1.64
CA ALA A 224 14.48 2.25 2.78
C ALA A 224 12.95 2.37 2.91
N MET A 225 12.27 2.67 1.80
CA MET A 225 10.82 2.72 1.73
C MET A 225 10.19 1.36 2.08
N THR A 226 10.75 0.26 1.58
CA THR A 226 10.28 -1.11 1.82
C THR A 226 10.26 -1.47 3.30
N VAL A 227 11.35 -1.20 4.00
CA VAL A 227 11.48 -1.53 5.43
C VAL A 227 10.50 -0.70 6.26
N LEU A 228 10.36 0.61 5.97
CA LEU A 228 9.35 1.43 6.64
C LEU A 228 7.93 0.94 6.34
N PHE A 229 7.65 0.51 5.11
CA PHE A 229 6.35 -0.05 4.75
C PHE A 229 6.07 -1.36 5.52
N GLY A 230 7.11 -2.14 5.84
CA GLY A 230 7.03 -3.31 6.73
C GLY A 230 6.54 -2.96 8.14
N SER A 231 6.95 -1.82 8.69
CA SER A 231 6.41 -1.31 9.98
C SER A 231 4.91 -1.00 9.89
N LEU A 232 4.44 -0.41 8.78
CA LEU A 232 3.01 -0.20 8.56
C LEU A 232 2.26 -1.54 8.49
N ILE A 233 2.77 -2.53 7.74
CA ILE A 233 2.14 -3.84 7.63
C ILE A 233 2.10 -4.56 8.98
N ALA A 234 3.14 -4.45 9.80
CA ALA A 234 3.15 -4.96 11.17
C ALA A 234 2.02 -4.32 12.01
N TYR A 235 1.89 -2.99 11.96
CA TYR A 235 0.81 -2.28 12.64
C TYR A 235 -0.57 -2.76 12.18
N VAL A 236 -0.81 -2.81 10.86
CA VAL A 236 -2.06 -3.30 10.28
C VAL A 236 -2.38 -4.72 10.74
N GLY A 237 -1.37 -5.60 10.78
CA GLY A 237 -1.54 -6.99 11.22
C GLY A 237 -1.82 -7.16 12.72
N MET A 238 -1.22 -6.29 13.56
CA MET A 238 -1.28 -6.42 15.02
C MET A 238 -2.36 -5.56 15.68
N VAL A 239 -2.86 -4.52 15.02
CA VAL A 239 -3.74 -3.50 15.64
C VAL A 239 -4.98 -4.12 16.29
N GLN A 240 -5.60 -5.12 15.66
CA GLN A 240 -6.76 -5.81 16.22
C GLN A 240 -6.42 -6.56 17.51
N GLN A 241 -5.29 -7.29 17.53
CA GLN A 241 -4.82 -8.01 18.72
C GLN A 241 -4.44 -7.03 19.84
N ILE A 242 -3.79 -5.92 19.53
CA ILE A 242 -3.43 -4.88 20.50
C ILE A 242 -4.69 -4.33 21.18
N PHE A 243 -5.72 -3.98 20.43
CA PHE A 243 -6.95 -3.48 21.03
C PHE A 243 -7.77 -4.53 21.77
N ALA A 244 -7.70 -5.80 21.35
CA ALA A 244 -8.39 -6.91 22.02
C ALA A 244 -7.65 -7.39 23.26
N ASP A 245 -6.36 -7.69 23.15
CA ASP A 245 -5.62 -8.45 24.15
C ASP A 245 -4.86 -7.53 25.14
N VAL A 246 -4.38 -6.35 24.68
CA VAL A 246 -3.64 -5.41 25.54
C VAL A 246 -4.58 -4.40 26.20
N PHE A 247 -5.44 -3.75 25.40
CA PHE A 247 -6.32 -2.70 25.94
C PHE A 247 -7.72 -3.19 26.31
N HIS A 248 -8.08 -4.42 25.97
CA HIS A 248 -9.40 -5.04 26.24
C HIS A 248 -10.57 -4.21 25.71
N ARG A 249 -10.36 -3.51 24.57
CA ARG A 249 -11.35 -2.62 23.92
C ARG A 249 -11.40 -2.83 22.41
N PRO A 250 -11.73 -4.03 21.90
CA PRO A 250 -11.74 -4.30 20.47
C PRO A 250 -12.72 -3.44 19.67
N GLY A 251 -13.82 -3.00 20.27
CA GLY A 251 -14.87 -2.23 19.60
C GLY A 251 -14.45 -0.80 19.19
N ILE A 252 -13.41 -0.23 19.81
CA ILE A 252 -12.94 1.11 19.44
C ILE A 252 -11.79 1.08 18.43
N MET A 253 -11.24 -0.10 18.12
CA MET A 253 -10.12 -0.26 17.19
C MET A 253 -10.37 0.43 15.83
N PRO A 254 -11.56 0.30 15.19
CA PRO A 254 -11.79 0.95 13.91
C PRO A 254 -11.65 2.48 13.96
N GLY A 255 -12.14 3.11 15.04
CA GLY A 255 -12.02 4.55 15.22
C GLY A 255 -10.57 5.01 15.47
N MET A 256 -9.80 4.23 16.24
CA MET A 256 -8.39 4.54 16.52
C MET A 256 -7.50 4.30 15.29
N PHE A 257 -7.79 3.26 14.51
CA PHE A 257 -7.14 3.02 13.22
C PHE A 257 -7.42 4.18 12.25
N ALA A 258 -8.68 4.61 12.16
CA ALA A 258 -9.08 5.76 11.35
C ALA A 258 -8.35 7.05 11.77
N LEU A 259 -8.16 7.28 13.07
CA LEU A 259 -7.40 8.41 13.58
C LEU A 259 -5.94 8.37 13.10
N CYS A 260 -5.26 7.24 13.23
CA CYS A 260 -3.88 7.07 12.75
C CYS A 260 -3.78 7.27 11.22
N ALA A 261 -4.73 6.72 10.45
CA ALA A 261 -4.81 6.93 9.01
C ALA A 261 -5.06 8.41 8.65
N GLY A 262 -5.87 9.12 9.43
CA GLY A 262 -6.11 10.56 9.30
C GLY A 262 -4.83 11.38 9.47
N PHE A 263 -4.03 11.10 10.49
CA PHE A 263 -2.72 11.75 10.69
C PHE A 263 -1.76 11.48 9.52
N MET A 264 -1.74 10.26 9.00
CA MET A 264 -0.98 9.92 7.80
C MET A 264 -1.44 10.75 6.58
N GLY A 265 -2.75 10.92 6.41
CA GLY A 265 -3.34 11.74 5.35
C GLY A 265 -3.00 13.22 5.48
N VAL A 266 -3.10 13.79 6.69
CA VAL A 266 -2.70 15.18 6.98
C VAL A 266 -1.22 15.38 6.68
N ALA A 267 -0.36 14.44 7.08
CA ALA A 267 1.08 14.49 6.79
C ALA A 267 1.35 14.45 5.28
N ALA A 268 0.67 13.58 4.52
CA ALA A 268 0.79 13.52 3.06
C ALA A 268 0.37 14.84 2.39
N PHE A 269 -0.74 15.41 2.84
CA PHE A 269 -1.21 16.71 2.36
C PHE A 269 -0.22 17.84 2.68
N THR A 270 0.31 17.86 3.89
CA THR A 270 1.33 18.84 4.32
C THR A 270 2.60 18.69 3.49
N ASN A 271 3.04 17.42 3.23
CA ASN A 271 4.18 17.14 2.38
C ASN A 271 4.02 17.75 0.97
N SER A 272 2.84 17.62 0.37
CA SER A 272 2.59 18.13 -0.99
C SER A 272 2.79 19.65 -1.12
N ARG A 273 2.63 20.40 -0.02
CA ARG A 273 2.87 21.84 0.02
C ARG A 273 4.29 22.24 0.43
N LEU A 274 4.88 21.45 1.34
CA LEU A 274 6.21 21.75 1.86
C LEU A 274 7.33 21.33 0.92
N VAL A 275 7.13 20.27 0.13
CA VAL A 275 8.18 19.69 -0.73
C VAL A 275 8.69 20.66 -1.80
N GLU A 276 7.82 21.53 -2.30
CA GLU A 276 8.20 22.56 -3.27
C GLU A 276 9.14 23.62 -2.69
N ARG A 277 9.04 23.87 -1.37
CA ARG A 277 9.83 24.89 -0.68
C ARG A 277 11.10 24.31 -0.03
N LEU A 278 10.98 23.17 0.60
CA LEU A 278 12.03 22.57 1.44
C LEU A 278 12.81 21.48 0.71
N GLY A 279 12.24 20.91 -0.37
CA GLY A 279 12.83 19.80 -1.11
C GLY A 279 12.61 18.44 -0.43
N MET A 280 12.66 17.38 -1.24
CA MET A 280 12.37 15.99 -0.81
C MET A 280 13.36 15.50 0.25
N ARG A 281 14.66 15.80 0.10
CA ARG A 281 15.70 15.30 1.00
C ARG A 281 15.58 15.87 2.41
N LEU A 282 15.35 17.19 2.54
CA LEU A 282 15.21 17.79 3.86
C LEU A 282 14.01 17.22 4.62
N ILE A 283 12.87 17.11 3.95
CA ILE A 283 11.65 16.57 4.59
C ILE A 283 11.82 15.10 4.98
N SER A 284 12.26 14.26 4.05
CA SER A 284 12.31 12.82 4.31
C SER A 284 13.41 12.41 5.28
N HIS A 285 14.58 13.08 5.22
CA HIS A 285 15.67 12.79 6.16
C HIS A 285 15.33 13.29 7.58
N SER A 286 14.66 14.44 7.72
CA SER A 286 14.15 14.87 9.02
C SER A 286 13.05 13.93 9.53
N ALA A 287 12.13 13.53 8.65
CA ALA A 287 11.02 12.66 9.01
C ALA A 287 11.50 11.28 9.49
N ILE A 288 12.52 10.67 8.86
CA ILE A 288 13.05 9.38 9.32
C ILE A 288 13.76 9.50 10.69
N LEU A 289 14.46 10.58 10.95
CA LEU A 289 15.07 10.81 12.27
C LEU A 289 14.02 10.96 13.37
N VAL A 290 12.93 11.71 13.06
CA VAL A 290 11.81 11.85 13.98
C VAL A 290 11.05 10.52 14.14
N PHE A 291 10.87 9.74 13.07
CA PHE A 291 10.31 8.39 13.14
C PHE A 291 11.08 7.50 14.11
N ILE A 292 12.42 7.49 14.02
CA ILE A 292 13.29 6.72 14.92
C ILE A 292 13.14 7.21 16.36
N ALA A 293 13.15 8.53 16.59
CA ALA A 293 13.01 9.10 17.94
C ALA A 293 11.66 8.75 18.57
N ILE A 294 10.55 8.86 17.82
CA ILE A 294 9.22 8.48 18.29
C ILE A 294 9.14 6.98 18.56
N SER A 295 9.67 6.15 17.66
CA SER A 295 9.67 4.69 17.85
C SER A 295 10.52 4.25 19.04
N ALA A 296 11.65 4.92 19.30
CA ALA A 296 12.47 4.68 20.46
C ALA A 296 11.76 5.08 21.78
N LEU A 297 11.10 6.24 21.78
CA LEU A 297 10.27 6.68 22.90
C LEU A 297 9.12 5.71 23.15
N HIS A 298 8.43 5.26 22.09
CA HIS A 298 7.36 4.29 22.18
C HIS A 298 7.85 2.96 22.77
N ALA A 299 8.97 2.43 22.27
CA ALA A 299 9.57 1.21 22.78
C ALA A 299 9.98 1.33 24.26
N ALA A 300 10.51 2.48 24.68
CA ALA A 300 10.88 2.73 26.07
C ALA A 300 9.64 2.76 26.99
N ILE A 301 8.57 3.46 26.59
CA ILE A 301 7.32 3.53 27.35
C ILE A 301 6.67 2.15 27.48
N ALA A 302 6.63 1.38 26.37
CA ALA A 302 6.11 0.02 26.36
C ALA A 302 6.94 -0.93 27.24
N ALA A 303 8.28 -0.84 27.20
CA ALA A 303 9.17 -1.66 28.01
C ALA A 303 9.06 -1.37 29.52
N LEU A 304 8.78 -0.13 29.90
CA LEU A 304 8.56 0.29 31.28
C LEU A 304 7.15 -0.06 31.80
N GLY A 305 6.26 -0.54 30.94
CA GLY A 305 4.87 -0.82 31.31
C GLY A 305 4.03 0.43 31.59
N TRP A 306 4.46 1.60 31.13
CA TRP A 306 3.77 2.88 31.34
C TRP A 306 2.78 3.22 30.21
N GLU A 307 2.57 2.28 29.31
CA GLU A 307 1.75 2.53 28.13
C GLU A 307 0.25 2.42 28.46
N HIS A 308 -0.46 3.49 28.17
CA HIS A 308 -1.91 3.56 28.15
C HIS A 308 -2.42 3.64 26.70
N MET A 309 -3.65 3.26 26.49
CA MET A 309 -4.26 3.26 25.15
C MET A 309 -4.06 4.58 24.39
N TRP A 310 -4.26 5.74 25.04
CA TRP A 310 -4.09 7.04 24.38
C TRP A 310 -2.62 7.35 24.08
N THR A 311 -1.70 6.93 24.94
CA THR A 311 -0.26 7.06 24.69
C THR A 311 0.13 6.26 23.46
N PHE A 312 -0.34 5.01 23.37
CA PHE A 312 -0.16 4.16 22.18
C PHE A 312 -0.70 4.85 20.92
N VAL A 313 -1.96 5.28 20.95
CA VAL A 313 -2.61 5.88 19.77
C VAL A 313 -1.89 7.14 19.30
N LEU A 314 -1.48 8.02 20.21
CA LEU A 314 -0.79 9.26 19.86
C LEU A 314 0.61 9.00 19.27
N LEU A 315 1.38 8.09 19.90
CA LEU A 315 2.70 7.72 19.40
C LEU A 315 2.61 6.99 18.05
N GLN A 316 1.63 6.11 17.91
CA GLN A 316 1.39 5.41 16.64
C GLN A 316 0.94 6.37 15.54
N ALA A 317 0.05 7.31 15.83
CA ALA A 317 -0.37 8.33 14.88
C ALA A 317 0.80 9.23 14.43
N ALA A 318 1.68 9.63 15.36
CA ALA A 318 2.89 10.39 15.05
C ALA A 318 3.89 9.57 14.22
N THR A 319 4.06 8.28 14.54
CA THR A 319 4.85 7.34 13.74
C THR A 319 4.31 7.21 12.32
N MET A 320 2.98 7.09 12.15
CA MET A 320 2.34 7.01 10.83
C MET A 320 2.44 8.32 10.03
N ALA A 321 2.41 9.47 10.69
CA ALA A 321 2.62 10.76 10.04
C ALA A 321 4.04 10.88 9.48
N THR A 322 5.06 10.54 10.28
CA THR A 322 6.47 10.57 9.84
C THR A 322 6.79 9.51 8.79
N PHE A 323 6.16 8.32 8.89
CA PHE A 323 6.17 7.30 7.84
C PHE A 323 5.70 7.88 6.50
N SER A 324 4.55 8.55 6.49
CA SER A 324 3.97 9.12 5.26
C SER A 324 4.89 10.16 4.60
N LEU A 325 5.50 11.04 5.40
CA LEU A 325 6.48 12.03 4.94
C LEU A 325 7.72 11.36 4.33
N SER A 326 8.23 10.30 4.97
CA SER A 326 9.44 9.60 4.51
C SER A 326 9.18 8.82 3.23
N VAL A 327 8.17 7.94 3.23
CA VAL A 327 7.91 7.00 2.13
C VAL A 327 7.52 7.70 0.84
N SER A 328 6.70 8.76 0.91
CA SER A 328 6.30 9.54 -0.28
C SER A 328 7.50 10.12 -1.00
N ASN A 329 8.45 10.70 -0.26
CA ASN A 329 9.65 11.32 -0.83
C ASN A 329 10.69 10.28 -1.25
N PHE A 330 10.86 9.18 -0.49
CA PHE A 330 11.76 8.09 -0.90
C PHE A 330 11.31 7.45 -2.20
N GLY A 331 10.00 7.25 -2.40
CA GLY A 331 9.45 6.75 -3.65
C GLY A 331 9.76 7.65 -4.85
N ALA A 332 9.64 8.97 -4.67
CA ALA A 332 9.96 9.94 -5.71
C ALA A 332 11.47 9.94 -6.03
N MET A 333 12.34 10.00 -4.99
CA MET A 333 13.79 9.97 -5.17
C MET A 333 14.31 8.67 -5.77
N ALA A 334 13.67 7.53 -5.47
CA ALA A 334 14.01 6.25 -6.08
C ALA A 334 13.71 6.22 -7.60
N MET A 335 12.71 6.97 -8.05
CA MET A 335 12.32 7.04 -9.47
C MET A 335 13.09 8.09 -10.28
N GLU A 336 13.67 9.10 -9.62
CA GLU A 336 14.36 10.21 -10.26
C GLU A 336 15.46 9.74 -11.25
N PRO A 337 16.40 8.84 -10.88
CA PRO A 337 17.49 8.42 -11.77
C PRO A 337 17.09 7.42 -12.85
N VAL A 338 15.89 6.88 -12.81
CA VAL A 338 15.43 5.80 -13.71
C VAL A 338 14.25 6.22 -14.59
N GLY A 339 14.08 7.53 -14.82
CA GLY A 339 12.99 8.10 -15.60
C GLY A 339 12.85 7.52 -17.01
N ALA A 340 13.96 7.16 -17.67
CA ALA A 340 13.97 6.54 -19.00
C ALA A 340 13.26 5.17 -19.04
N VAL A 341 13.18 4.46 -17.91
CA VAL A 341 12.51 3.15 -17.76
C VAL A 341 11.42 3.19 -16.68
N ALA A 342 10.76 4.34 -16.53
CA ALA A 342 9.85 4.64 -15.43
C ALA A 342 8.72 3.60 -15.24
N GLY A 343 8.18 3.01 -16.32
CA GLY A 343 7.13 1.99 -16.24
C GLY A 343 7.59 0.72 -15.53
N ILE A 344 8.71 0.14 -15.99
CA ILE A 344 9.31 -1.05 -15.38
C ILE A 344 9.86 -0.71 -13.98
N GLY A 345 10.47 0.48 -13.84
CA GLY A 345 10.97 0.98 -12.56
C GLY A 345 9.87 1.04 -11.50
N ALA A 346 8.72 1.63 -11.79
CA ALA A 346 7.60 1.73 -10.87
C ALA A 346 7.00 0.35 -10.51
N SER A 347 6.88 -0.54 -11.50
CA SER A 347 6.38 -1.91 -11.25
C SER A 347 7.32 -2.73 -10.38
N LEU A 348 8.63 -2.63 -10.64
CA LEU A 348 9.66 -3.31 -9.84
C LEU A 348 9.77 -2.74 -8.43
N GLN A 349 9.77 -1.41 -8.28
CA GLN A 349 9.74 -0.73 -7.00
C GLN A 349 8.51 -1.14 -6.18
N GLY A 350 7.33 -1.15 -6.81
CA GLY A 350 6.10 -1.58 -6.16
C GLY A 350 6.12 -3.05 -5.74
N CYS A 351 6.65 -3.94 -6.60
CA CYS A 351 6.83 -5.36 -6.29
C CYS A 351 7.75 -5.57 -5.08
N ILE A 352 8.93 -4.94 -5.09
CA ILE A 352 9.90 -5.04 -3.99
C ILE A 352 9.30 -4.45 -2.71
N SER A 353 8.77 -3.21 -2.80
CA SER A 353 8.29 -2.50 -1.60
C SER A 353 7.10 -3.20 -0.95
N THR A 354 6.13 -3.69 -1.74
CA THR A 354 4.95 -4.35 -1.19
C THR A 354 5.23 -5.79 -0.76
N GLY A 355 5.94 -6.56 -1.61
CA GLY A 355 6.22 -7.97 -1.34
C GLY A 355 7.18 -8.18 -0.17
N ALA A 356 8.31 -7.44 -0.14
CA ALA A 356 9.25 -7.57 0.96
C ALA A 356 8.74 -6.91 2.26
N ALA A 357 7.95 -5.84 2.18
CA ALA A 357 7.29 -5.27 3.35
C ALA A 357 6.34 -6.27 4.03
N ALA A 358 5.66 -7.13 3.26
CA ALA A 358 4.83 -8.19 3.81
C ALA A 358 5.65 -9.16 4.69
N VAL A 359 6.86 -9.51 4.25
CA VAL A 359 7.77 -10.37 5.02
C VAL A 359 8.24 -9.67 6.29
N VAL A 360 8.66 -8.40 6.20
CA VAL A 360 9.09 -7.59 7.36
C VAL A 360 7.94 -7.49 8.38
N GLY A 361 6.73 -7.17 7.90
CA GLY A 361 5.54 -7.09 8.76
C GLY A 361 5.22 -8.42 9.46
N ALA A 362 5.31 -9.54 8.73
CA ALA A 362 5.10 -10.87 9.29
C ALA A 362 6.15 -11.25 10.34
N VAL A 363 7.42 -10.88 10.13
CA VAL A 363 8.50 -11.13 11.10
C VAL A 363 8.24 -10.38 12.40
N ILE A 364 7.87 -9.10 12.33
CA ILE A 364 7.52 -8.30 13.51
C ILE A 364 6.27 -8.86 14.21
N GLY A 365 5.25 -9.18 13.42
CA GLY A 365 3.96 -9.59 13.94
C GLY A 365 3.96 -10.95 14.64
N ARG A 366 4.81 -11.90 14.19
CA ARG A 366 4.91 -13.23 14.84
C ARG A 366 5.37 -13.14 16.29
N ASP A 367 6.11 -12.08 16.65
CA ASP A 367 6.68 -11.89 17.95
C ASP A 367 5.70 -11.20 18.94
N PHE A 368 4.43 -11.00 18.53
CA PHE A 368 3.39 -10.47 19.42
C PHE A 368 3.21 -11.37 20.63
N ASN A 369 3.35 -10.78 21.80
CA ASN A 369 3.39 -11.44 23.10
C ASN A 369 2.36 -10.90 24.10
N GLY A 370 1.29 -10.27 23.62
CA GLY A 370 0.30 -9.62 24.48
C GLY A 370 0.71 -8.24 24.98
N SER A 371 1.72 -7.61 24.33
CA SER A 371 2.12 -6.24 24.59
C SER A 371 2.34 -5.47 23.27
N THR A 372 2.49 -4.16 23.35
CA THR A 372 2.78 -3.29 22.20
C THR A 372 4.28 -3.24 21.88
N LEU A 373 5.12 -3.75 22.76
CA LEU A 373 6.59 -3.70 22.68
C LEU A 373 7.14 -4.28 21.34
N PRO A 374 6.67 -5.44 20.84
CA PRO A 374 7.15 -5.97 19.56
C PRO A 374 6.89 -5.03 18.37
N LEU A 375 5.75 -4.34 18.37
CA LEU A 375 5.44 -3.36 17.32
C LEU A 375 6.36 -2.13 17.42
N ALA A 376 6.54 -1.59 18.62
CA ALA A 376 7.35 -0.40 18.85
C ALA A 376 8.83 -0.65 18.54
N THR A 377 9.40 -1.77 19.02
CA THR A 377 10.78 -2.18 18.73
C THR A 377 10.97 -2.54 17.27
N GLY A 378 10.01 -3.24 16.66
CA GLY A 378 10.02 -3.55 15.23
C GLY A 378 10.04 -2.27 14.37
N SER A 379 9.22 -1.27 14.72
CA SER A 379 9.24 0.04 14.07
C SER A 379 10.57 0.76 14.24
N LEU A 380 11.16 0.73 15.44
CA LEU A 380 12.48 1.30 15.69
C LEU A 380 13.56 0.66 14.80
N TRP A 381 13.60 -0.67 14.72
CA TRP A 381 14.54 -1.36 13.84
C TRP A 381 14.31 -1.04 12.38
N CYS A 382 13.05 -0.96 11.94
CA CYS A 382 12.71 -0.52 10.59
C CYS A 382 13.26 0.89 10.30
N GLY A 383 13.12 1.82 11.23
CA GLY A 383 13.64 3.18 11.10
C GLY A 383 15.17 3.20 10.99
N LEU A 384 15.88 2.47 11.88
CA LEU A 384 17.34 2.39 11.87
C LEU A 384 17.90 1.76 10.59
N ILE A 385 17.31 0.65 10.14
CA ILE A 385 17.72 -0.03 8.90
C ILE A 385 17.43 0.88 7.69
N ALA A 386 16.27 1.54 7.66
CA ALA A 386 15.94 2.48 6.58
C ALA A 386 16.90 3.68 6.56
N LEU A 387 17.30 4.22 7.72
CA LEU A 387 18.33 5.24 7.80
C LEU A 387 19.67 4.74 7.26
N GLY A 388 20.07 3.49 7.55
CA GLY A 388 21.25 2.86 6.98
C GLY A 388 21.23 2.84 5.45
N PHE A 389 20.08 2.49 4.85
CA PHE A 389 19.90 2.53 3.39
C PHE A 389 19.94 3.96 2.84
N VAL A 390 19.35 4.93 3.54
CA VAL A 390 19.44 6.36 3.14
C VAL A 390 20.88 6.85 3.16
N LEU A 391 21.64 6.53 4.22
CA LEU A 391 23.06 6.86 4.31
C LEU A 391 23.87 6.20 3.18
N ALA A 392 23.57 4.95 2.84
CA ALA A 392 24.19 4.27 1.70
C ALA A 392 23.83 4.96 0.37
N ALA A 393 22.57 5.39 0.18
CA ALA A 393 22.16 6.14 -1.00
C ALA A 393 22.91 7.48 -1.14
N GLU A 394 23.06 8.24 -0.06
CA GLU A 394 23.63 9.59 -0.05
C GLU A 394 25.12 9.62 0.32
N ARG A 395 25.82 8.47 0.35
CA ARG A 395 27.25 8.36 0.70
C ARG A 395 27.58 8.96 2.07
N GLY A 396 26.72 8.77 3.05
CA GLY A 396 26.89 9.30 4.40
C GLY A 396 26.55 10.79 4.57
N ARG A 397 26.06 11.46 3.54
CA ARG A 397 25.81 12.92 3.55
C ARG A 397 24.32 13.20 3.52
N LEU A 398 23.70 13.35 4.67
CA LEU A 398 22.29 13.74 4.77
C LEU A 398 22.07 15.20 4.38
N PHE A 399 20.85 15.53 3.93
CA PHE A 399 20.37 16.89 3.65
C PHE A 399 21.01 17.62 2.48
N GLN A 400 21.97 17.04 1.76
CA GLN A 400 22.58 17.70 0.61
C GLN A 400 21.66 17.66 -0.61
N GLN A 401 21.30 18.83 -1.12
CA GLN A 401 20.72 18.94 -2.44
C GLN A 401 21.80 18.58 -3.47
N GLN A 402 21.61 17.51 -4.23
CA GLN A 402 22.40 17.34 -5.45
C GLN A 402 21.92 18.44 -6.41
N HIS A 403 22.69 19.49 -6.59
CA HIS A 403 22.53 20.36 -7.73
C HIS A 403 22.65 19.45 -8.95
N ALA A 404 21.61 19.43 -9.80
CA ALA A 404 21.71 18.84 -11.12
C ALA A 404 22.96 19.48 -11.75
N GLY A 405 24.01 18.69 -11.82
CA GLY A 405 25.27 19.15 -12.40
C GLY A 405 24.99 19.61 -13.81
N ALA A 406 25.29 20.87 -14.08
CA ALA A 406 25.44 21.35 -15.41
C ALA A 406 26.46 20.44 -16.13
N GLY A 407 26.04 19.80 -17.22
CA GLY A 407 26.82 18.94 -18.07
C GLY A 407 25.97 18.55 -19.25
#